data_c4a2b5d87ae43d95a926faf43f66ee95
#
_entry.id   c4a2b5d87ae43d95a926faf43f66ee95
#
_cell.length_a   1.000
_cell.length_b   1.000
_cell.length_c   1.000
_cell.angle_alpha   90.00
_cell.angle_beta   90.00
_cell.angle_gamma   90.00
#
_symmetry.space_group_name_H-M   'P 1'
#
loop_
_entity.id
_entity.type
_entity.pdbx_description
1 polymer ?
#
loop_
_entity_poly.entity_id
_entity_poly.type
_entity_poly.pdbx_seq_one_letter_code
_entity_poly.pdbx_strand_id
1 'polypeptide(L)'
;GEFKNNHILIGPDVWRYNEPNPEFTEDAHLFKSWRVKAAQEGLRIKVGRWNVAGNPVAILVDFTSFIPQKDQILTSFWEKFQVDSLTGQWDYIEPVLFGYTAGKVIESFVRYHISPRQRIIAQFHEWMTGSGMLYLKNALPQVGCVFTTHATVLGRSIAGNGLPLYDPMKDYNPVETAHRFGVDSKQSLESKAAEWAD
;
A
#
# COMPACT_ATOMS: atom_id res chain seq x y z
N GLY A 1 19.01 11.62 -11.68
CA GLY A 1 18.48 12.19 -10.45
C GLY A 1 19.20 11.58 -9.25
N GLU A 2 19.22 12.29 -8.16
CA GLU A 2 19.95 11.93 -6.92
C GLU A 2 19.55 10.57 -6.31
N PHE A 3 18.39 10.02 -6.68
CA PHE A 3 17.86 8.78 -6.10
C PHE A 3 18.03 7.53 -6.97
N LYS A 4 18.78 7.60 -8.06
CA LYS A 4 18.82 6.54 -9.10
C LYS A 4 19.09 5.12 -8.59
N ASN A 5 19.79 4.94 -7.47
CA ASN A 5 20.16 3.63 -6.92
C ASN A 5 19.63 3.39 -5.49
N ASN A 6 18.84 4.32 -4.93
CA ASN A 6 18.44 4.31 -3.53
C ASN A 6 16.93 4.16 -3.35
N HIS A 7 16.20 3.76 -4.38
CA HIS A 7 14.77 3.52 -4.28
C HIS A 7 14.39 2.17 -4.87
N ILE A 8 13.38 1.55 -4.30
CA ILE A 8 12.77 0.31 -4.75
C ILE A 8 11.27 0.58 -4.91
N LEU A 9 10.71 0.21 -6.04
CA LEU A 9 9.28 0.27 -6.30
C LEU A 9 8.63 -1.02 -5.80
N ILE A 10 7.44 -0.93 -5.22
CA ILE A 10 6.66 -2.10 -4.82
C ILE A 10 5.27 -1.96 -5.42
N GLY A 11 4.83 -2.96 -6.15
CA GLY A 11 3.53 -2.99 -6.81
C GLY A 11 2.87 -4.37 -6.71
N PRO A 12 1.55 -4.48 -6.97
CA PRO A 12 0.88 -5.77 -7.00
C PRO A 12 1.28 -6.57 -8.24
N ASP A 13 1.42 -7.89 -8.09
CA ASP A 13 1.57 -8.82 -9.20
C ASP A 13 0.17 -9.16 -9.75
N VAL A 14 -0.34 -8.33 -10.65
CA VAL A 14 -1.68 -8.46 -11.25
C VAL A 14 -1.66 -9.11 -12.62
N TRP A 15 -0.49 -9.52 -13.10
CA TRP A 15 -0.34 -10.16 -14.40
C TRP A 15 -0.75 -11.63 -14.34
N ARG A 16 -1.46 -12.08 -15.36
CA ARG A 16 -1.86 -13.49 -15.47
C ARG A 16 -0.63 -14.38 -15.67
N TYR A 17 -0.64 -15.53 -15.05
CA TYR A 17 0.48 -16.48 -14.98
C TYR A 17 1.11 -16.87 -16.33
N ASN A 18 0.42 -16.70 -17.45
CA ASN A 18 0.86 -17.15 -18.78
C ASN A 18 1.25 -16.02 -19.73
N GLU A 19 1.20 -14.76 -19.29
CA GLU A 19 1.58 -13.63 -20.12
C GLU A 19 2.80 -12.92 -19.53
N PRO A 20 3.90 -12.79 -20.29
CA PRO A 20 5.04 -12.03 -19.82
C PRO A 20 4.65 -10.56 -19.67
N ASN A 21 4.97 -9.98 -18.51
CA ASN A 21 4.79 -8.55 -18.31
C ASN A 21 5.82 -7.79 -19.18
N PRO A 22 5.40 -7.03 -20.22
CA PRO A 22 6.34 -6.35 -21.11
C PRO A 22 7.10 -5.22 -20.41
N GLU A 23 6.57 -4.73 -19.31
CA GLU A 23 7.12 -3.60 -18.56
C GLU A 23 7.99 -4.03 -17.37
N PHE A 24 8.09 -5.34 -17.10
CA PHE A 24 8.89 -5.86 -15.99
C PHE A 24 9.78 -7.02 -16.43
N THR A 25 11.06 -6.92 -16.12
CA THR A 25 12.03 -8.00 -16.34
C THR A 25 12.49 -8.55 -15.00
N GLU A 26 12.13 -9.81 -14.71
CA GLU A 26 12.57 -10.48 -13.49
C GLU A 26 14.08 -10.73 -13.51
N ASP A 27 14.76 -10.46 -12.39
CA ASP A 27 16.19 -10.72 -12.19
C ASP A 27 16.38 -11.65 -10.98
N ALA A 28 16.74 -12.89 -11.29
CA ALA A 28 16.94 -13.93 -10.28
C ALA A 28 18.14 -13.67 -9.35
N HIS A 29 19.05 -12.77 -9.71
CA HIS A 29 20.24 -12.44 -8.93
C HIS A 29 19.99 -11.32 -7.91
N LEU A 30 19.02 -10.43 -8.19
CA LEU A 30 18.67 -9.35 -7.28
C LEU A 30 18.12 -9.89 -5.96
N PHE A 31 18.78 -9.52 -4.86
CA PHE A 31 18.40 -9.88 -3.48
C PHE A 31 18.17 -11.39 -3.26
N LYS A 32 18.93 -12.24 -3.95
CA LYS A 32 18.73 -13.70 -3.97
C LYS A 32 18.57 -14.31 -2.57
N SER A 33 19.46 -13.98 -1.65
CA SER A 33 19.42 -14.54 -0.28
C SER A 33 18.19 -14.06 0.50
N TRP A 34 17.80 -12.79 0.35
CA TRP A 34 16.60 -12.26 0.97
C TRP A 34 15.33 -12.89 0.38
N ARG A 35 15.27 -13.14 -0.93
CA ARG A 35 14.12 -13.82 -1.57
C ARG A 35 13.82 -15.18 -0.94
N VAL A 36 14.87 -15.94 -0.58
CA VAL A 36 14.70 -17.20 0.16
C VAL A 36 14.08 -16.96 1.53
N LYS A 37 14.56 -15.95 2.24
CA LYS A 37 14.00 -15.56 3.54
C LYS A 37 12.54 -15.11 3.42
N ALA A 38 12.22 -14.25 2.47
CA ALA A 38 10.87 -13.78 2.21
C ALA A 38 9.89 -14.95 1.90
N ALA A 39 10.34 -15.93 1.10
CA ALA A 39 9.55 -17.13 0.82
C ALA A 39 9.28 -17.96 2.09
N GLN A 40 10.27 -18.09 2.99
CA GLN A 40 10.10 -18.75 4.29
C GLN A 40 9.10 -18.02 5.20
N GLU A 41 8.96 -16.70 5.05
CA GLU A 41 7.98 -15.86 5.73
C GLU A 41 6.59 -15.89 5.07
N GLY A 42 6.41 -16.69 4.02
CA GLY A 42 5.15 -16.83 3.28
C GLY A 42 4.87 -15.70 2.29
N LEU A 43 5.88 -14.85 1.99
CA LEU A 43 5.76 -13.77 1.03
C LEU A 43 6.01 -14.28 -0.39
N ARG A 44 5.07 -14.03 -1.28
CA ARG A 44 5.18 -14.37 -2.71
C ARG A 44 5.55 -13.12 -3.48
N ILE A 45 6.78 -13.08 -4.01
CA ILE A 45 7.32 -11.90 -4.67
C ILE A 45 8.08 -12.27 -5.94
N LYS A 46 8.05 -11.36 -6.92
CA LYS A 46 8.98 -11.32 -8.03
C LYS A 46 9.86 -10.08 -7.88
N VAL A 47 11.16 -10.22 -8.09
CA VAL A 47 12.12 -9.12 -7.99
C VAL A 47 12.79 -8.93 -9.33
N GLY A 48 12.86 -7.69 -9.79
CA GLY A 48 13.42 -7.40 -11.09
C GLY A 48 13.55 -5.90 -11.34
N ARG A 49 13.39 -5.52 -12.59
CA ARG A 49 13.49 -4.12 -13.02
C ARG A 49 12.27 -3.72 -13.84
N TRP A 50 11.82 -2.50 -13.62
CA TRP A 50 10.78 -1.90 -14.42
C TRP A 50 11.37 -1.33 -15.70
N ASN A 51 10.79 -1.68 -16.86
CA ASN A 51 11.31 -1.31 -18.19
C ASN A 51 10.90 0.12 -18.60
N VAL A 52 11.19 1.07 -17.75
CA VAL A 52 10.96 2.51 -17.95
C VAL A 52 12.27 3.28 -17.81
N ALA A 53 12.26 4.56 -18.15
CA ALA A 53 13.44 5.43 -18.02
C ALA A 53 14.02 5.36 -16.59
N GLY A 54 15.31 5.02 -16.48
CA GLY A 54 16.00 4.84 -15.22
C GLY A 54 16.04 3.39 -14.71
N ASN A 55 15.27 2.49 -15.30
CA ASN A 55 15.28 1.05 -15.04
C ASN A 55 15.32 0.69 -13.52
N PRO A 56 14.38 1.25 -12.72
CA PRO A 56 14.41 1.07 -11.27
C PRO A 56 14.20 -0.38 -10.86
N VAL A 57 14.73 -0.74 -9.70
CA VAL A 57 14.40 -2.02 -9.07
C VAL A 57 12.93 -2.01 -8.68
N ALA A 58 12.23 -3.09 -8.99
CA ALA A 58 10.84 -3.29 -8.64
C ALA A 58 10.62 -4.66 -7.98
N ILE A 59 9.70 -4.70 -7.02
CA ILE A 59 9.22 -5.90 -6.36
C ILE A 59 7.72 -6.00 -6.65
N LEU A 60 7.31 -7.06 -7.34
CA LEU A 60 5.90 -7.38 -7.54
C LEU A 60 5.45 -8.35 -6.45
N VAL A 61 4.29 -8.08 -5.88
CA VAL A 61 3.78 -8.78 -4.70
C VAL A 61 2.49 -9.51 -5.02
N ASP A 62 2.48 -10.83 -4.87
CA ASP A 62 1.26 -11.62 -4.86
C ASP A 62 0.67 -11.66 -3.44
N PHE A 63 -0.40 -10.90 -3.24
CA PHE A 63 -1.09 -10.78 -1.96
C PHE A 63 -2.17 -11.85 -1.75
N THR A 64 -2.44 -12.70 -2.74
CA THR A 64 -3.56 -13.66 -2.69
C THR A 64 -3.41 -14.71 -1.59
N SER A 65 -2.17 -14.98 -1.16
CA SER A 65 -1.89 -15.86 -0.01
C SER A 65 -2.48 -15.37 1.32
N PHE A 66 -2.82 -14.07 1.41
CA PHE A 66 -3.42 -13.47 2.60
C PHE A 66 -4.96 -13.40 2.56
N ILE A 67 -5.59 -13.75 1.44
CA ILE A 67 -7.07 -13.79 1.32
C ILE A 67 -7.73 -14.62 2.43
N PRO A 68 -7.25 -15.82 2.79
CA PRO A 68 -7.86 -16.58 3.88
C PRO A 68 -7.77 -15.90 5.26
N GLN A 69 -6.87 -14.95 5.42
CA GLN A 69 -6.64 -14.22 6.68
C GLN A 69 -7.28 -12.83 6.68
N LYS A 70 -8.07 -12.49 5.64
CA LYS A 70 -8.61 -11.14 5.45
C LYS A 70 -9.32 -10.57 6.68
N ASP A 71 -10.18 -11.38 7.30
CA ASP A 71 -10.98 -10.93 8.45
C ASP A 71 -10.10 -10.62 9.67
N GLN A 72 -9.06 -11.42 9.93
CA GLN A 72 -8.09 -11.16 10.99
C GLN A 72 -7.29 -9.88 10.71
N ILE A 73 -6.90 -9.67 9.45
CA ILE A 73 -6.17 -8.48 9.04
C ILE A 73 -7.03 -7.23 9.23
N LEU A 74 -8.27 -7.24 8.74
CA LEU A 74 -9.21 -6.12 8.88
C LEU A 74 -9.52 -5.84 10.35
N THR A 75 -9.77 -6.86 11.16
CA THR A 75 -9.97 -6.73 12.61
C THR A 75 -8.77 -6.09 13.28
N SER A 76 -7.54 -6.47 12.91
CA SER A 76 -6.33 -5.88 13.49
C SER A 76 -6.18 -4.39 13.18
N PHE A 77 -6.64 -3.93 12.02
CA PHE A 77 -6.65 -2.50 11.67
C PHE A 77 -7.74 -1.73 12.44
N TRP A 78 -8.90 -2.35 12.67
CA TRP A 78 -9.90 -1.78 13.55
C TRP A 78 -9.38 -1.63 14.99
N GLU A 79 -8.85 -2.69 15.56
CA GLU A 79 -8.38 -2.69 16.95
C GLU A 79 -7.26 -1.68 17.20
N LYS A 80 -6.34 -1.52 16.26
CA LYS A 80 -5.16 -0.67 16.44
C LYS A 80 -5.34 0.77 15.98
N PHE A 81 -6.09 0.98 14.91
CA PHE A 81 -6.17 2.26 14.23
C PHE A 81 -7.61 2.77 14.03
N GLN A 82 -8.61 2.00 14.46
CA GLN A 82 -10.03 2.31 14.26
C GLN A 82 -10.41 2.49 12.78
N VAL A 83 -9.79 1.68 11.89
CA VAL A 83 -10.16 1.66 10.48
C VAL A 83 -11.46 0.89 10.31
N ASP A 84 -12.53 1.56 9.92
CA ASP A 84 -13.82 0.91 9.64
C ASP A 84 -13.80 0.22 8.27
N SER A 85 -13.93 -1.10 8.29
CA SER A 85 -13.94 -1.95 7.11
C SER A 85 -15.26 -2.70 6.91
N LEU A 86 -16.30 -2.37 7.69
CA LEU A 86 -17.57 -3.12 7.71
C LEU A 86 -18.33 -3.08 6.39
N THR A 87 -18.27 -1.95 5.67
CA THR A 87 -18.92 -1.79 4.37
C THR A 87 -18.03 -2.14 3.19
N GLY A 88 -16.78 -2.53 3.46
CA GLY A 88 -15.78 -2.80 2.44
C GLY A 88 -16.14 -3.99 1.56
N GLN A 89 -16.33 -3.74 0.26
CA GLN A 89 -16.51 -4.76 -0.75
C GLN A 89 -15.16 -5.23 -1.31
N TRP A 90 -15.16 -6.08 -2.31
CA TRP A 90 -13.94 -6.66 -2.86
C TRP A 90 -12.99 -5.61 -3.45
N ASP A 91 -13.53 -4.53 -4.00
CA ASP A 91 -12.78 -3.37 -4.51
C ASP A 91 -12.07 -2.54 -3.42
N TYR A 92 -12.40 -2.80 -2.14
CA TYR A 92 -11.70 -2.31 -0.96
C TYR A 92 -10.76 -3.37 -0.39
N ILE A 93 -11.23 -4.62 -0.27
CA ILE A 93 -10.50 -5.72 0.40
C ILE A 93 -9.20 -6.04 -0.34
N GLU A 94 -9.22 -6.15 -1.67
CA GLU A 94 -8.01 -6.47 -2.45
C GLU A 94 -6.90 -5.42 -2.27
N PRO A 95 -7.15 -4.10 -2.43
CA PRO A 95 -6.15 -3.08 -2.15
C PRO A 95 -5.63 -3.10 -0.70
N VAL A 96 -6.50 -3.35 0.28
CA VAL A 96 -6.07 -3.49 1.69
C VAL A 96 -5.11 -4.65 1.87
N LEU A 97 -5.41 -5.81 1.29
CA LEU A 97 -4.53 -6.98 1.36
C LEU A 97 -3.21 -6.75 0.62
N PHE A 98 -3.25 -6.08 -0.53
CA PHE A 98 -2.03 -5.67 -1.22
C PHE A 98 -1.19 -4.74 -0.35
N GLY A 99 -1.76 -3.66 0.17
CA GLY A 99 -1.05 -2.71 1.03
C GLY A 99 -0.44 -3.39 2.26
N TYR A 100 -1.22 -4.22 2.97
CA TYR A 100 -0.74 -5.02 4.09
C TYR A 100 0.45 -5.89 3.71
N THR A 101 0.35 -6.63 2.59
CA THR A 101 1.43 -7.51 2.13
C THR A 101 2.66 -6.72 1.71
N ALA A 102 2.49 -5.57 1.06
CA ALA A 102 3.59 -4.65 0.73
C ALA A 102 4.30 -4.16 2.01
N GLY A 103 3.55 -3.83 3.06
CA GLY A 103 4.10 -3.49 4.37
C GLY A 103 4.95 -4.62 4.96
N LYS A 104 4.49 -5.87 4.88
CA LYS A 104 5.25 -7.06 5.30
C LYS A 104 6.51 -7.27 4.47
N VAL A 105 6.44 -7.03 3.16
CA VAL A 105 7.61 -7.11 2.28
C VAL A 105 8.65 -6.06 2.66
N ILE A 106 8.23 -4.82 2.94
CA ILE A 106 9.13 -3.76 3.41
C ILE A 106 9.74 -4.15 4.76
N GLU A 107 8.94 -4.64 5.70
CA GLU A 107 9.46 -5.10 7.00
C GLU A 107 10.52 -6.18 6.83
N SER A 108 10.24 -7.23 6.07
CA SER A 108 11.18 -8.32 5.80
C SER A 108 12.47 -7.81 5.17
N PHE A 109 12.36 -6.93 4.16
CA PHE A 109 13.51 -6.35 3.48
C PHE A 109 14.36 -5.49 4.43
N VAL A 110 13.73 -4.62 5.20
CA VAL A 110 14.41 -3.73 6.15
C VAL A 110 15.13 -4.53 7.21
N ARG A 111 14.46 -5.51 7.82
CA ARG A 111 15.08 -6.38 8.85
C ARG A 111 16.26 -7.19 8.32
N TYR A 112 16.26 -7.52 7.02
CA TYR A 112 17.31 -8.33 6.41
C TYR A 112 18.51 -7.49 5.97
N HIS A 113 18.29 -6.33 5.34
CA HIS A 113 19.32 -5.58 4.63
C HIS A 113 19.80 -4.34 5.37
N ILE A 114 18.99 -3.77 6.26
CA ILE A 114 19.21 -2.40 6.73
C ILE A 114 19.80 -2.39 8.13
N SER A 115 20.93 -1.69 8.25
CA SER A 115 21.55 -1.43 9.55
C SER A 115 20.70 -0.45 10.37
N PRO A 116 20.64 -0.58 11.71
CA PRO A 116 19.93 0.36 12.58
C PRO A 116 20.37 1.83 12.45
N ARG A 117 21.51 2.09 11.83
CA ARG A 117 22.04 3.45 11.58
C ARG A 117 21.53 4.06 10.27
N GLN A 118 20.93 3.27 9.39
CA GLN A 118 20.39 3.74 8.11
C GLN A 118 18.98 4.25 8.29
N ARG A 119 18.67 5.38 7.66
CA ARG A 119 17.32 5.94 7.64
C ARG A 119 16.58 5.44 6.40
N ILE A 120 15.35 5.00 6.61
CA ILE A 120 14.47 4.51 5.56
C ILE A 120 13.22 5.38 5.54
N ILE A 121 12.78 5.69 4.34
CA ILE A 121 11.49 6.32 4.09
C ILE A 121 10.68 5.37 3.20
N ALA A 122 9.48 5.07 3.62
CA ALA A 122 8.49 4.35 2.83
C ALA A 122 7.41 5.35 2.40
N GLN A 123 7.23 5.49 1.08
CA GLN A 123 6.19 6.36 0.53
C GLN A 123 5.03 5.50 0.01
N PHE A 124 3.84 5.85 0.45
CA PHE A 124 2.59 5.18 0.10
C PHE A 124 1.71 6.12 -0.71
N HIS A 125 1.14 5.60 -1.79
CA HIS A 125 0.32 6.37 -2.70
C HIS A 125 -1.13 5.91 -2.64
N GLU A 126 -2.05 6.86 -2.44
CA GLU A 126 -3.48 6.66 -2.41
C GLU A 126 -3.96 5.77 -1.23
N TRP A 127 -5.25 5.82 -0.95
CA TRP A 127 -5.88 5.01 0.09
C TRP A 127 -5.57 3.51 -0.06
N MET A 128 -5.40 3.03 -1.30
CA MET A 128 -5.13 1.64 -1.64
C MET A 128 -3.85 1.07 -1.00
N THR A 129 -2.92 1.92 -0.62
CA THR A 129 -1.68 1.51 0.05
C THR A 129 -1.64 1.86 1.53
N GLY A 130 -2.67 2.53 2.03
CA GLY A 130 -2.75 3.04 3.41
C GLY A 130 -2.59 1.95 4.47
N SER A 131 -3.12 0.75 4.22
CA SER A 131 -2.96 -0.40 5.12
C SER A 131 -1.49 -0.81 5.30
N GLY A 132 -0.68 -0.71 4.25
CA GLY A 132 0.77 -0.98 4.33
C GLY A 132 1.49 0.03 5.20
N MET A 133 1.11 1.29 5.10
CA MET A 133 1.65 2.35 5.95
C MET A 133 1.30 2.12 7.42
N LEU A 134 0.02 1.90 7.72
CA LEU A 134 -0.43 1.62 9.10
C LEU A 134 0.23 0.37 9.67
N TYR A 135 0.41 -0.67 8.83
CA TYR A 135 1.17 -1.85 9.23
C TYR A 135 2.60 -1.50 9.66
N LEU A 136 3.33 -0.71 8.84
CA LEU A 136 4.70 -0.33 9.15
C LEU A 136 4.82 0.55 10.39
N LYS A 137 3.89 1.48 10.63
CA LYS A 137 3.86 2.30 11.86
C LYS A 137 3.83 1.44 13.11
N ASN A 138 3.16 0.28 13.04
CA ASN A 138 3.14 -0.68 14.16
C ASN A 138 4.37 -1.60 14.20
N ALA A 139 4.84 -2.10 13.04
CA ALA A 139 5.87 -3.13 12.97
C ALA A 139 7.30 -2.56 12.97
N LEU A 140 7.50 -1.39 12.38
CA LEU A 140 8.79 -0.71 12.20
C LEU A 140 8.67 0.80 12.45
N PRO A 141 8.42 1.26 13.69
CA PRO A 141 8.19 2.68 13.98
C PRO A 141 9.37 3.59 13.65
N GLN A 142 10.56 3.03 13.41
CA GLN A 142 11.75 3.78 12.98
C GLN A 142 11.79 4.11 11.49
N VAL A 143 10.89 3.54 10.68
CA VAL A 143 10.76 3.86 9.25
C VAL A 143 9.87 5.08 9.11
N GLY A 144 10.39 6.15 8.47
CA GLY A 144 9.58 7.31 8.13
C GLY A 144 8.53 6.95 7.08
N CYS A 145 7.28 7.28 7.33
CA CYS A 145 6.16 6.94 6.46
C CYS A 145 5.56 8.21 5.84
N VAL A 146 5.64 8.33 4.53
CA VAL A 146 5.01 9.42 3.77
C VAL A 146 3.77 8.90 3.08
N PHE A 147 2.64 9.58 3.29
CA PHE A 147 1.39 9.28 2.62
C PHE A 147 1.07 10.36 1.58
N THR A 148 0.83 9.96 0.35
CA THR A 148 0.53 10.86 -0.76
C THR A 148 -0.82 10.48 -1.36
N THR A 149 -1.77 11.41 -1.33
CA THR A 149 -3.03 11.28 -2.08
C THR A 149 -3.05 12.30 -3.23
N HIS A 150 -3.35 11.85 -4.43
CA HIS A 150 -3.49 12.67 -5.62
C HIS A 150 -4.93 13.15 -5.80
N ALA A 151 -5.89 12.35 -5.31
CA ALA A 151 -7.30 12.72 -5.24
C ALA A 151 -7.94 11.95 -4.08
N THR A 152 -8.39 12.67 -3.06
CA THR A 152 -9.04 12.02 -1.92
C THR A 152 -10.29 11.25 -2.34
N VAL A 153 -10.62 10.20 -1.58
CA VAL A 153 -11.81 9.39 -1.81
C VAL A 153 -13.06 10.25 -1.88
N LEU A 154 -13.23 11.16 -0.91
CA LEU A 154 -14.38 12.06 -0.87
C LEU A 154 -14.35 13.10 -1.99
N GLY A 155 -13.22 13.74 -2.23
CA GLY A 155 -13.08 14.73 -3.30
C GLY A 155 -13.42 14.15 -4.66
N ARG A 156 -12.95 12.94 -4.94
CA ARG A 156 -13.28 12.21 -6.17
C ARG A 156 -14.77 11.87 -6.26
N SER A 157 -15.38 11.44 -5.15
CA SER A 157 -16.81 11.09 -5.11
C SER A 157 -17.70 12.32 -5.30
N ILE A 158 -17.40 13.44 -4.63
CA ILE A 158 -18.12 14.70 -4.78
C ILE A 158 -18.04 15.21 -6.22
N ALA A 159 -16.81 15.37 -6.74
CA ALA A 159 -16.61 15.87 -8.10
C ALA A 159 -17.17 14.95 -9.18
N GLY A 160 -17.02 13.63 -9.01
CA GLY A 160 -17.53 12.63 -9.94
C GLY A 160 -19.07 12.59 -10.02
N ASN A 161 -19.76 13.07 -8.99
CA ASN A 161 -21.22 13.24 -8.98
C ASN A 161 -21.68 14.66 -9.38
N GLY A 162 -20.79 15.49 -9.93
CA GLY A 162 -21.11 16.82 -10.42
C GLY A 162 -21.44 17.83 -9.33
N LEU A 163 -21.07 17.54 -8.08
CA LEU A 163 -21.29 18.45 -6.96
C LEU A 163 -20.12 19.44 -6.81
N PRO A 164 -20.39 20.68 -6.36
CA PRO A 164 -19.34 21.66 -6.13
C PRO A 164 -18.42 21.18 -5.00
N LEU A 165 -17.10 21.20 -5.25
CA LEU A 165 -16.11 20.70 -4.31
C LEU A 165 -15.48 21.83 -3.47
N TYR A 166 -15.06 22.91 -4.12
CA TYR A 166 -14.17 23.88 -3.48
C TYR A 166 -14.92 24.90 -2.60
N ASP A 167 -15.98 25.49 -3.09
CA ASP A 167 -16.70 26.53 -2.37
C ASP A 167 -17.37 26.02 -1.08
N PRO A 168 -18.18 24.91 -1.13
CA PRO A 168 -18.85 24.36 0.05
C PRO A 168 -18.02 23.29 0.77
N MET A 169 -16.70 23.19 0.54
CA MET A 169 -15.89 22.10 1.11
C MET A 169 -16.02 21.97 2.63
N LYS A 170 -16.18 23.09 3.33
CA LYS A 170 -16.36 23.13 4.80
C LYS A 170 -17.71 22.65 5.26
N ASP A 171 -18.70 22.63 4.37
CA ASP A 171 -20.08 22.25 4.68
C ASP A 171 -20.31 20.75 4.56
N TYR A 172 -19.38 20.02 3.93
CA TYR A 172 -19.45 18.58 3.83
C TYR A 172 -18.99 17.92 5.14
N ASN A 173 -19.92 17.18 5.78
CA ASN A 173 -19.55 16.26 6.84
C ASN A 173 -18.87 15.02 6.22
N PRO A 174 -17.60 14.69 6.57
CA PRO A 174 -16.87 13.61 5.93
C PRO A 174 -17.55 12.24 6.08
N VAL A 175 -18.09 11.94 7.26
CA VAL A 175 -18.72 10.64 7.54
C VAL A 175 -20.03 10.48 6.79
N GLU A 176 -20.92 11.50 6.87
CA GLU A 176 -22.20 11.49 6.16
C GLU A 176 -21.99 11.46 4.64
N THR A 177 -20.98 12.18 4.14
CA THR A 177 -20.66 12.22 2.72
C THR A 177 -20.12 10.87 2.25
N ALA A 178 -19.24 10.23 3.02
CA ALA A 178 -18.74 8.89 2.72
C ALA A 178 -19.88 7.87 2.65
N HIS A 179 -20.79 7.93 3.63
CA HIS A 179 -21.97 7.05 3.67
C HIS A 179 -22.88 7.27 2.47
N ARG A 180 -23.17 8.53 2.13
CA ARG A 180 -23.98 8.91 0.96
C ARG A 180 -23.45 8.32 -0.35
N PHE A 181 -22.12 8.23 -0.50
CA PHE A 181 -21.48 7.71 -1.71
C PHE A 181 -21.06 6.23 -1.60
N GLY A 182 -21.29 5.58 -0.46
CA GLY A 182 -20.90 4.19 -0.22
C GLY A 182 -19.40 3.95 -0.24
N VAL A 183 -18.63 4.93 0.26
CA VAL A 183 -17.16 4.88 0.30
C VAL A 183 -16.58 4.93 1.72
N ASP A 184 -17.41 4.57 2.72
CA ASP A 184 -17.08 4.64 4.15
C ASP A 184 -15.75 4.00 4.50
N SER A 185 -15.56 2.73 4.11
CA SER A 185 -14.33 2.00 4.44
C SER A 185 -13.09 2.57 3.75
N LYS A 186 -13.22 3.03 2.49
CA LYS A 186 -12.12 3.67 1.75
C LYS A 186 -11.73 4.99 2.39
N GLN A 187 -12.73 5.81 2.77
CA GLN A 187 -12.52 7.09 3.45
C GLN A 187 -11.92 6.89 4.84
N SER A 188 -12.40 5.88 5.60
CA SER A 188 -11.85 5.55 6.91
C SER A 188 -10.36 5.20 6.82
N LEU A 189 -9.98 4.33 5.89
CA LEU A 189 -8.59 3.96 5.68
C LEU A 189 -7.73 5.15 5.24
N GLU A 190 -8.21 5.97 4.28
CA GLU A 190 -7.49 7.15 3.81
C GLU A 190 -7.24 8.16 4.94
N SER A 191 -8.26 8.44 5.73
CA SER A 191 -8.17 9.36 6.87
C SER A 191 -7.18 8.88 7.92
N LYS A 192 -7.22 7.59 8.26
CA LYS A 192 -6.29 7.01 9.22
C LYS A 192 -4.87 6.97 8.67
N ALA A 193 -4.67 6.68 7.40
CA ALA A 193 -3.37 6.77 6.77
C ALA A 193 -2.80 8.20 6.83
N ALA A 194 -3.61 9.21 6.55
CA ALA A 194 -3.19 10.61 6.66
C ALA A 194 -2.89 11.04 8.11
N GLU A 195 -3.70 10.57 9.07
CA GLU A 195 -3.52 10.87 10.50
C GLU A 195 -2.19 10.31 11.06
N TRP A 196 -1.79 9.13 10.60
CA TRP A 196 -0.62 8.41 11.13
C TRP A 196 0.66 8.62 10.31
N ALA A 197 0.63 9.32 9.20
CA ALA A 197 1.83 9.70 8.43
C ALA A 197 2.77 10.61 9.23
N ASP A 198 4.09 10.59 8.89
CA ASP A 198 5.10 11.44 9.52
C ASP A 198 5.17 12.84 8.91
#